data_e7418943e0d0a2b7bedb96086addbafb
#
_entry.id   e7418943e0d0a2b7bedb96086addbafb
#
_cell.length_a   1.000
_cell.length_b   1.000
_cell.length_c   1.000
_cell.angle_alpha   90.00
_cell.angle_beta   90.00
_cell.angle_gamma   90.00
#
_symmetry.space_group_name_H-M   'P 1'
#
loop_
_entity.id
_entity.type
_entity.pdbx_description
1 polymer ?
#
loop_
_entity_poly.entity_id
_entity_poly.type
_entity_poly.pdbx_seq_one_letter_code
_entity_poly.pdbx_strand_id
1 'polypeptide(L)'
;MNEDETREIFSAYTLTGKKVYEVAYSPVWGGSYPETRTTPMIVGKKAFMISGSGEVVCLDITDGKIVWKVSGKSFRHQPGMWGTSECPLVIDGKKVIYTPSGNETTIVALDAETGKTIWKSRSLQDEGGYASPILITYNGHRKIVALTGNRIVGVNPENGQIDWTFDDLGKEGSQYIVPTNTPLYKDGRIFTANGYGAGAFMLQLNEDASGVRLLWRNKGFDPHHGCFVLVDGIIYGSSHGRNGLGKWMAVDWNTGRTRFEMNWGKGVGEGSVIAADGMLYCSDERRGMVGLVRVNPAKFDLVSFFRITRGEGAFWAHPVIHRGILYVRHGNALMAYKIKG
;
A
#
# COMPACT_ATOMS: atom_id res chain seq x y z
N MET A 1 0.19 18.12 -5.07
CA MET A 1 1.40 18.94 -5.35
C MET A 1 1.01 20.40 -5.24
N ASN A 2 1.97 21.32 -5.17
CA ASN A 2 1.71 22.76 -5.32
C ASN A 2 1.36 23.11 -6.79
N GLU A 3 0.92 24.36 -7.03
CA GLU A 3 0.51 24.81 -8.36
C GLU A 3 1.62 24.64 -9.42
N ASP A 4 2.88 24.80 -9.03
CA ASP A 4 4.04 24.64 -9.92
C ASP A 4 4.53 23.19 -10.06
N GLU A 5 3.84 22.23 -9.44
CA GLU A 5 4.17 20.78 -9.43
C GLU A 5 5.61 20.45 -8.96
N THR A 6 6.20 21.32 -8.16
CA THR A 6 7.59 21.18 -7.68
C THR A 6 7.70 20.59 -6.27
N ARG A 7 6.61 20.63 -5.50
CA ARG A 7 6.56 20.23 -4.08
C ARG A 7 5.42 19.28 -3.79
N GLU A 8 5.70 18.29 -2.95
CA GLU A 8 4.66 17.48 -2.31
C GLU A 8 4.04 18.28 -1.17
N ILE A 9 2.70 18.22 -1.08
CA ILE A 9 1.89 19.04 -0.18
C ILE A 9 1.09 18.14 0.76
N PHE A 10 1.08 18.49 2.04
CA PHE A 10 0.11 17.99 3.01
C PHE A 10 -0.96 19.08 3.22
N SER A 11 -2.21 18.72 3.00
CA SER A 11 -3.35 19.64 3.14
C SER A 11 -4.36 19.10 4.13
N ALA A 12 -4.83 19.94 5.05
CA ALA A 12 -5.90 19.63 5.99
C ALA A 12 -7.19 20.33 5.58
N TYR A 13 -8.30 19.60 5.65
CA TYR A 13 -9.63 20.10 5.34
C TYR A 13 -10.60 19.78 6.48
N THR A 14 -11.59 20.64 6.68
CA THR A 14 -12.77 20.31 7.49
C THR A 14 -13.60 19.23 6.78
N LEU A 15 -14.47 18.53 7.49
CA LEU A 15 -15.41 17.57 6.89
C LEU A 15 -16.40 18.22 5.91
N THR A 16 -16.52 19.55 5.93
CA THR A 16 -17.32 20.34 4.98
C THR A 16 -16.54 20.79 3.74
N GLY A 17 -15.25 20.37 3.62
CA GLY A 17 -14.40 20.67 2.46
C GLY A 17 -13.67 22.02 2.52
N LYS A 18 -13.74 22.78 3.63
CA LYS A 18 -12.96 24.01 3.79
C LYS A 18 -11.50 23.66 4.10
N LYS A 19 -10.56 24.18 3.31
CA LYS A 19 -9.12 24.04 3.60
C LYS A 19 -8.77 24.76 4.91
N VAL A 20 -8.07 24.07 5.80
CA VAL A 20 -7.62 24.59 7.09
C VAL A 20 -6.20 25.14 6.96
N TYR A 21 -5.29 24.32 6.41
CA TYR A 21 -3.93 24.71 6.10
C TYR A 21 -3.34 23.81 5.00
N GLU A 22 -2.18 24.22 4.52
CA GLU A 22 -1.40 23.51 3.52
C GLU A 22 0.08 23.69 3.78
N VAL A 23 0.86 22.62 3.69
CA VAL A 23 2.30 22.61 3.99
C VAL A 23 3.07 21.85 2.91
N ALA A 24 4.02 22.52 2.30
CA ALA A 24 4.98 21.91 1.40
C ALA A 24 6.06 21.18 2.22
N TYR A 25 6.18 19.87 2.09
CA TYR A 25 7.07 19.09 2.94
C TYR A 25 8.28 18.49 2.25
N SER A 26 8.23 18.25 0.93
CA SER A 26 9.34 17.65 0.16
C SER A 26 9.33 18.15 -1.29
N PRO A 27 10.48 18.13 -2.00
CA PRO A 27 10.46 18.15 -3.47
C PRO A 27 9.66 16.97 -4.02
N VAL A 28 8.99 17.16 -5.16
CA VAL A 28 8.29 16.09 -5.85
C VAL A 28 9.29 15.08 -6.45
N TRP A 29 8.88 13.82 -6.57
CA TRP A 29 9.60 12.85 -7.37
C TRP A 29 9.49 13.21 -8.86
N GLY A 30 10.62 13.51 -9.51
CA GLY A 30 10.64 13.96 -10.90
C GLY A 30 10.92 12.89 -11.96
N GLY A 31 11.16 11.62 -11.55
CA GLY A 31 11.58 10.56 -12.48
C GLY A 31 10.46 10.02 -13.36
N SER A 32 9.25 9.89 -12.83
CA SER A 32 8.07 9.36 -13.54
C SER A 32 6.82 9.60 -12.71
N TYR A 33 5.69 9.90 -13.35
CA TYR A 33 4.41 10.13 -12.67
C TYR A 33 4.58 11.05 -11.44
N PRO A 34 4.84 12.34 -11.62
CA PRO A 34 5.29 13.26 -10.56
C PRO A 34 4.17 13.62 -9.58
N GLU A 35 3.58 12.62 -8.94
CA GLU A 35 2.49 12.77 -7.98
C GLU A 35 2.89 12.25 -6.60
N THR A 36 2.24 12.76 -5.56
CA THR A 36 2.34 12.21 -4.20
C THR A 36 1.66 10.84 -4.15
N ARG A 37 2.38 9.81 -3.70
CA ARG A 37 1.93 8.41 -3.75
C ARG A 37 1.67 7.79 -2.40
N THR A 38 2.14 8.41 -1.33
CA THR A 38 2.08 7.86 0.02
C THR A 38 0.88 8.40 0.78
N THR A 39 0.37 7.60 1.71
CA THR A 39 -0.67 8.02 2.65
C THR A 39 -0.03 8.36 3.99
N PRO A 40 -0.37 9.50 4.61
CA PRO A 40 0.12 9.85 5.94
C PRO A 40 -0.35 8.84 6.99
N MET A 41 0.55 8.45 7.90
CA MET A 41 0.19 7.73 9.12
C MET A 41 -0.06 8.75 10.25
N ILE A 42 -1.25 8.77 10.78
CA ILE A 42 -1.64 9.69 11.87
C ILE A 42 -1.58 8.96 13.21
N VAL A 43 -0.79 9.49 14.14
CA VAL A 43 -0.70 9.01 15.52
C VAL A 43 -0.77 10.18 16.50
N GLY A 44 -1.84 10.26 17.27
CA GLY A 44 -2.10 11.41 18.15
C GLY A 44 -2.19 12.71 17.36
N LYS A 45 -1.31 13.65 17.66
CA LYS A 45 -1.22 14.95 16.96
C LYS A 45 -0.16 14.99 15.87
N LYS A 46 0.41 13.86 15.48
CA LYS A 46 1.48 13.79 14.48
C LYS A 46 1.03 13.08 13.23
N ALA A 47 1.47 13.59 12.09
CA ALA A 47 1.42 12.91 10.80
C ALA A 47 2.83 12.55 10.36
N PHE A 48 3.03 11.29 10.00
CA PHE A 48 4.28 10.78 9.44
C PHE A 48 4.08 10.47 7.96
N MET A 49 5.02 10.90 7.13
CA MET A 49 4.96 10.73 5.66
C MET A 49 6.33 10.35 5.13
N ILE A 50 6.33 9.67 3.99
CA ILE A 50 7.52 9.43 3.19
C ILE A 50 7.26 10.03 1.82
N SER A 51 8.14 10.90 1.33
CA SER A 51 8.01 11.47 -0.01
C SER A 51 8.44 10.50 -1.10
N GLY A 52 8.04 10.76 -2.34
CA GLY A 52 8.49 9.99 -3.51
C GLY A 52 10.01 9.96 -3.69
N SER A 53 10.74 10.94 -3.17
CA SER A 53 12.20 11.00 -3.12
C SER A 53 12.82 10.40 -1.86
N GLY A 54 12.01 9.77 -0.98
CA GLY A 54 12.47 9.07 0.22
C GLY A 54 12.78 9.97 1.41
N GLU A 55 12.22 11.17 1.49
CA GLU A 55 12.30 11.99 2.70
C GLU A 55 11.22 11.57 3.69
N VAL A 56 11.61 11.27 4.93
CA VAL A 56 10.69 10.97 6.03
C VAL A 56 10.41 12.23 6.82
N VAL A 57 9.13 12.57 6.97
CA VAL A 57 8.70 13.84 7.58
C VAL A 57 7.66 13.59 8.66
N CYS A 58 7.83 14.24 9.78
CA CYS A 58 6.83 14.34 10.83
C CYS A 58 6.34 15.78 10.93
N LEU A 59 5.01 15.97 10.94
CA LEU A 59 4.42 17.27 11.24
C LEU A 59 3.35 17.17 12.33
N ASP A 60 3.13 18.30 13.00
CA ASP A 60 2.00 18.50 13.92
C ASP A 60 0.74 18.76 13.08
N ILE A 61 -0.29 17.93 13.24
CA ILE A 61 -1.53 18.07 12.48
C ILE A 61 -2.42 19.22 12.97
N THR A 62 -2.10 19.86 14.09
CA THR A 62 -2.89 20.95 14.64
C THR A 62 -2.62 22.26 13.92
N ASP A 63 -1.38 22.49 13.45
CA ASP A 63 -0.97 23.71 12.79
C ASP A 63 -0.13 23.50 11.52
N GLY A 64 0.16 22.23 11.19
CA GLY A 64 0.93 21.86 10.00
C GLY A 64 2.45 22.06 10.11
N LYS A 65 2.97 22.42 11.29
CA LYS A 65 4.42 22.62 11.44
C LYS A 65 5.19 21.33 11.31
N ILE A 66 6.30 21.38 10.54
CA ILE A 66 7.25 20.26 10.48
C ILE A 66 7.99 20.18 11.81
N VAL A 67 7.84 19.03 12.49
CA VAL A 67 8.50 18.72 13.77
C VAL A 67 9.94 18.26 13.50
N TRP A 68 10.11 17.34 12.57
CA TRP A 68 11.41 16.88 12.11
C TRP A 68 11.33 16.33 10.68
N LYS A 69 12.49 16.23 10.06
CA LYS A 69 12.67 15.70 8.70
C LYS A 69 13.99 14.95 8.60
N VAL A 70 13.96 13.78 7.96
CA VAL A 70 15.12 12.93 7.73
C VAL A 70 15.21 12.59 6.25
N SER A 71 16.35 12.88 5.63
CA SER A 71 16.55 12.57 4.23
C SER A 71 16.91 11.09 4.02
N GLY A 72 16.29 10.44 3.03
CA GLY A 72 16.66 9.10 2.61
C GLY A 72 18.12 8.98 2.16
N LYS A 73 18.73 10.08 1.70
CA LYS A 73 20.18 10.14 1.36
C LYS A 73 21.07 9.76 2.55
N SER A 74 20.62 10.00 3.80
CA SER A 74 21.33 9.60 5.02
C SER A 74 21.46 8.08 5.18
N PHE A 75 20.69 7.32 4.42
CA PHE A 75 20.69 5.85 4.38
C PHE A 75 21.12 5.30 3.03
N ARG A 76 21.64 6.17 2.13
CA ARG A 76 21.94 5.83 0.74
C ARG A 76 20.75 5.17 0.05
N HIS A 77 19.55 5.72 0.27
CA HIS A 77 18.30 5.26 -0.29
C HIS A 77 18.40 4.98 -1.80
N GLN A 78 17.89 3.84 -2.21
CA GLN A 78 17.76 3.43 -3.60
C GLN A 78 16.28 3.25 -3.93
N PRO A 79 15.60 4.30 -4.42
CA PRO A 79 14.22 4.19 -4.84
C PRO A 79 14.12 3.23 -6.03
N GLY A 80 13.05 2.50 -6.11
CA GLY A 80 12.72 1.78 -7.34
C GLY A 80 12.48 2.77 -8.50
N MET A 81 12.29 2.24 -9.70
CA MET A 81 12.11 3.00 -10.95
C MET A 81 11.06 4.12 -10.85
N TRP A 82 10.04 3.94 -10.01
CA TRP A 82 8.93 4.89 -9.83
C TRP A 82 8.99 5.70 -8.53
N GLY A 83 10.14 5.74 -7.85
CA GLY A 83 10.30 6.44 -6.58
C GLY A 83 9.74 5.65 -5.39
N THR A 84 9.60 6.29 -4.24
CA THR A 84 9.07 5.69 -3.01
C THR A 84 7.56 5.88 -2.94
N SER A 85 6.81 4.82 -2.61
CA SER A 85 5.36 4.87 -2.41
C SER A 85 4.87 4.16 -1.14
N GLU A 86 5.79 3.66 -0.31
CA GLU A 86 5.43 3.07 0.98
C GLU A 86 4.86 4.12 1.95
N CYS A 87 3.84 3.74 2.71
CA CYS A 87 3.37 4.50 3.87
C CYS A 87 4.20 4.09 5.09
N PRO A 88 4.60 5.03 5.96
CA PRO A 88 5.39 4.67 7.14
C PRO A 88 4.58 3.82 8.11
N LEU A 89 5.20 2.79 8.67
CA LEU A 89 4.64 2.02 9.77
C LEU A 89 5.07 2.65 11.09
N VAL A 90 4.12 2.98 11.96
CA VAL A 90 4.43 3.51 13.30
C VAL A 90 4.15 2.44 14.35
N ILE A 91 5.18 2.02 15.09
CA ILE A 91 5.11 0.98 16.11
C ILE A 91 5.01 1.63 17.49
N ASP A 92 3.96 1.28 18.24
CA ASP A 92 3.69 1.68 19.62
C ASP A 92 3.73 3.21 19.83
N GLY A 93 3.50 3.99 18.76
CA GLY A 93 3.62 5.45 18.76
C GLY A 93 5.05 5.98 18.95
N LYS A 94 6.08 5.11 18.94
CA LYS A 94 7.45 5.44 19.30
C LYS A 94 8.46 5.28 18.16
N LYS A 95 8.25 4.31 17.28
CA LYS A 95 9.19 3.97 16.20
C LYS A 95 8.51 4.19 14.85
N VAL A 96 9.10 4.97 13.97
CA VAL A 96 8.71 5.14 12.58
C VAL A 96 9.59 4.26 11.70
N ILE A 97 8.99 3.30 11.02
CA ILE A 97 9.70 2.35 10.16
C ILE A 97 9.69 2.86 8.73
N TYR A 98 10.85 2.85 8.12
CA TYR A 98 11.11 3.24 6.74
C TYR A 98 12.01 2.20 6.06
N THR A 99 11.74 1.89 4.77
CA THR A 99 12.47 0.91 3.97
C THR A 99 13.29 1.61 2.89
N PRO A 100 14.45 2.24 3.22
CA PRO A 100 15.28 2.91 2.22
C PRO A 100 15.87 1.97 1.19
N SER A 101 15.97 0.67 1.46
CA SER A 101 16.56 -0.35 0.59
C SER A 101 17.89 0.09 -0.01
N GLY A 102 18.70 0.76 0.79
CA GLY A 102 19.97 1.34 0.33
C GLY A 102 21.16 0.41 0.53
N ASN A 103 22.31 0.81 -0.01
CA ASN A 103 23.56 0.08 0.17
C ASN A 103 24.04 0.03 1.62
N GLU A 104 23.52 0.90 2.48
CA GLU A 104 23.88 0.95 3.92
C GLU A 104 22.93 0.14 4.79
N THR A 105 21.63 0.18 4.49
CA THR A 105 20.61 -0.51 5.26
C THR A 105 19.36 -0.76 4.44
N THR A 106 18.69 -1.88 4.71
CA THR A 106 17.41 -2.20 4.06
C THR A 106 16.25 -1.50 4.76
N ILE A 107 16.18 -1.56 6.09
CA ILE A 107 15.10 -1.00 6.91
C ILE A 107 15.72 -0.23 8.07
N VAL A 108 15.09 0.89 8.46
CA VAL A 108 15.48 1.67 9.62
C VAL A 108 14.27 1.92 10.54
N ALA A 109 14.53 2.09 11.83
CA ALA A 109 13.58 2.68 12.75
C ALA A 109 14.08 4.05 13.20
N LEU A 110 13.20 5.03 13.10
CA LEU A 110 13.42 6.39 13.58
C LEU A 110 12.58 6.62 14.84
N ASP A 111 13.08 7.41 15.75
CA ASP A 111 12.34 7.87 16.91
C ASP A 111 11.20 8.80 16.47
N ALA A 112 9.98 8.51 16.88
CA ALA A 112 8.79 9.24 16.43
C ALA A 112 8.74 10.70 16.94
N GLU A 113 9.46 11.03 18.04
CA GLU A 113 9.51 12.38 18.58
C GLU A 113 10.56 13.24 17.90
N THR A 114 11.73 12.66 17.57
CA THR A 114 12.92 13.41 17.18
C THR A 114 13.45 13.11 15.78
N GLY A 115 12.99 12.04 15.14
CA GLY A 115 13.52 11.54 13.86
C GLY A 115 14.90 10.90 13.97
N LYS A 116 15.50 10.79 15.17
CA LYS A 116 16.81 10.13 15.35
C LYS A 116 16.70 8.63 15.05
N THR A 117 17.75 8.08 14.44
CA THR A 117 17.83 6.64 14.18
C THR A 117 17.91 5.87 15.49
N ILE A 118 16.98 4.92 15.70
CA ILE A 118 16.99 3.97 16.81
C ILE A 118 17.86 2.76 16.45
N TRP A 119 17.60 2.17 15.27
CA TRP A 119 18.37 1.06 14.73
C TRP A 119 18.34 1.05 13.20
N LYS A 120 19.31 0.36 12.61
CA LYS A 120 19.43 0.05 11.18
C LYS A 120 19.58 -1.45 11.01
N SER A 121 18.91 -2.05 10.04
CA SER A 121 19.18 -3.41 9.63
C SER A 121 20.46 -3.50 8.80
N ARG A 122 20.98 -4.70 8.56
CA ARG A 122 21.95 -4.92 7.49
C ARG A 122 21.34 -4.57 6.14
N SER A 123 22.18 -4.19 5.18
CA SER A 123 21.77 -4.04 3.78
C SER A 123 21.61 -5.41 3.11
N LEU A 124 20.56 -5.56 2.30
CA LEU A 124 20.37 -6.65 1.37
C LEU A 124 20.78 -6.28 -0.06
N GLN A 125 21.19 -5.03 -0.27
CA GLN A 125 21.57 -4.46 -1.58
C GLN A 125 20.46 -4.60 -2.64
N ASP A 126 19.21 -4.52 -2.20
CA ASP A 126 18.04 -4.51 -3.07
C ASP A 126 17.61 -3.08 -3.38
N GLU A 127 16.88 -2.92 -4.48
CA GLU A 127 16.12 -1.70 -4.73
C GLU A 127 14.89 -1.63 -3.81
N GLY A 128 14.31 -0.45 -3.65
CA GLY A 128 13.08 -0.24 -2.90
C GLY A 128 11.90 -0.97 -3.52
N GLY A 129 11.09 -1.60 -2.68
CA GLY A 129 9.73 -2.00 -3.04
C GLY A 129 8.80 -0.78 -2.98
N TYR A 130 7.52 -1.02 -3.27
CA TYR A 130 6.48 0.03 -3.28
C TYR A 130 5.41 -0.23 -2.22
N ALA A 131 5.44 -1.40 -1.60
CA ALA A 131 4.48 -1.84 -0.60
C ALA A 131 4.83 -1.30 0.78
N SER A 132 3.82 -0.95 1.56
CA SER A 132 3.99 -0.52 2.94
C SER A 132 4.33 -1.71 3.85
N PRO A 133 5.26 -1.56 4.81
CA PRO A 133 5.53 -2.58 5.81
C PRO A 133 4.34 -2.75 6.76
N ILE A 134 4.19 -3.96 7.31
CA ILE A 134 3.21 -4.26 8.34
C ILE A 134 3.88 -4.82 9.60
N LEU A 135 3.25 -4.59 10.75
CA LEU A 135 3.62 -5.26 11.99
C LEU A 135 2.68 -6.43 12.23
N ILE A 136 3.25 -7.61 12.47
CA ILE A 136 2.50 -8.82 12.78
C ILE A 136 2.88 -9.34 14.16
N THR A 137 1.99 -10.10 14.78
CA THR A 137 2.25 -10.89 15.99
C THR A 137 1.77 -12.31 15.75
N TYR A 138 2.65 -13.28 15.95
CA TYR A 138 2.35 -14.70 15.84
C TYR A 138 3.00 -15.46 17.00
N ASN A 139 2.23 -16.22 17.75
CA ASN A 139 2.67 -16.96 18.95
C ASN A 139 3.52 -16.11 19.91
N GLY A 140 3.15 -14.84 20.09
CA GLY A 140 3.90 -13.90 20.96
C GLY A 140 5.10 -13.24 20.29
N HIS A 141 5.53 -13.67 19.11
CA HIS A 141 6.64 -13.09 18.36
C HIS A 141 6.17 -11.95 17.46
N ARG A 142 6.71 -10.76 17.65
CA ARG A 142 6.45 -9.60 16.79
C ARG A 142 7.46 -9.56 15.64
N LYS A 143 6.99 -9.27 14.43
CA LYS A 143 7.83 -9.07 13.25
C LYS A 143 7.31 -7.92 12.40
N ILE A 144 8.24 -7.13 11.87
CA ILE A 144 7.95 -6.26 10.74
C ILE A 144 8.07 -7.13 9.49
N VAL A 145 7.03 -7.13 8.65
CA VAL A 145 7.06 -7.75 7.32
C VAL A 145 7.12 -6.62 6.31
N ALA A 146 8.17 -6.59 5.50
CA ALA A 146 8.38 -5.59 4.46
C ALA A 146 8.77 -6.24 3.14
N LEU A 147 8.57 -5.51 2.04
CA LEU A 147 8.95 -5.92 0.70
C LEU A 147 10.03 -4.98 0.17
N THR A 148 11.12 -5.57 -0.32
CA THR A 148 12.07 -4.89 -1.20
C THR A 148 11.74 -5.19 -2.65
N GLY A 149 12.47 -4.65 -3.60
CA GLY A 149 12.28 -4.97 -5.03
C GLY A 149 12.43 -6.46 -5.36
N ASN A 150 13.12 -7.25 -4.52
CA ASN A 150 13.44 -8.66 -4.82
C ASN A 150 12.98 -9.67 -3.75
N ARG A 151 12.54 -9.21 -2.56
CA ARG A 151 12.29 -10.09 -1.40
C ARG A 151 11.13 -9.63 -0.54
N ILE A 152 10.57 -10.59 0.21
CA ILE A 152 9.87 -10.33 1.46
C ILE A 152 10.84 -10.60 2.60
N VAL A 153 10.84 -9.75 3.60
CA VAL A 153 11.70 -9.86 4.77
C VAL A 153 10.91 -9.81 6.07
N GLY A 154 11.31 -10.62 7.03
CA GLY A 154 10.83 -10.56 8.41
C GLY A 154 11.91 -9.99 9.31
N VAL A 155 11.59 -8.89 10.00
CA VAL A 155 12.56 -8.11 10.79
C VAL A 155 12.10 -8.02 12.24
N ASN A 156 13.03 -8.16 13.15
CA ASN A 156 12.81 -7.94 14.58
C ASN A 156 12.56 -6.44 14.83
N PRO A 157 11.39 -6.02 15.36
CA PRO A 157 11.06 -4.61 15.54
C PRO A 157 11.86 -3.93 16.64
N GLU A 158 12.58 -4.68 17.50
CA GLU A 158 13.33 -4.09 18.62
C GLU A 158 14.75 -3.69 18.23
N ASN A 159 15.39 -4.44 17.33
CA ASN A 159 16.79 -4.24 16.99
C ASN A 159 17.10 -4.16 15.48
N GLY A 160 16.13 -4.39 14.61
CA GLY A 160 16.31 -4.33 13.15
C GLY A 160 16.99 -5.56 12.55
N GLN A 161 17.18 -6.65 13.31
CA GLN A 161 17.72 -7.90 12.78
C GLN A 161 16.76 -8.49 11.76
N ILE A 162 17.25 -8.80 10.56
CA ILE A 162 16.52 -9.55 9.55
C ILE A 162 16.61 -11.03 9.93
N ASP A 163 15.50 -11.58 10.40
CA ASP A 163 15.43 -12.97 10.87
C ASP A 163 15.26 -13.94 9.72
N TRP A 164 14.52 -13.53 8.66
CA TRP A 164 14.31 -14.35 7.47
C TRP A 164 14.10 -13.48 6.22
N THR A 165 14.36 -14.10 5.07
CA THR A 165 14.03 -13.57 3.73
C THR A 165 13.29 -14.64 2.92
N PHE A 166 12.46 -14.19 2.00
CA PHE A 166 11.84 -15.03 0.99
C PHE A 166 12.05 -14.37 -0.38
N ASP A 167 12.83 -15.02 -1.24
CA ASP A 167 13.36 -14.43 -2.48
C ASP A 167 12.58 -14.86 -3.74
N ASP A 168 11.67 -15.85 -3.61
CA ASP A 168 10.89 -16.35 -4.73
C ASP A 168 9.58 -15.56 -4.89
N LEU A 169 9.67 -14.37 -5.46
CA LEU A 169 8.53 -13.47 -5.70
C LEU A 169 7.81 -13.74 -7.03
N GLY A 170 8.01 -14.90 -7.65
CA GLY A 170 7.36 -15.23 -8.91
C GLY A 170 8.11 -14.74 -10.16
N LYS A 171 9.43 -14.65 -10.10
CA LYS A 171 10.31 -14.18 -11.21
C LYS A 171 10.14 -14.98 -12.51
N GLU A 172 9.84 -16.26 -12.41
CA GLU A 172 9.62 -17.10 -13.59
C GLU A 172 8.32 -16.72 -14.31
N GLY A 173 8.46 -16.16 -15.50
CA GLY A 173 7.34 -15.75 -16.36
C GLY A 173 6.86 -14.31 -16.16
N SER A 174 7.45 -13.56 -15.22
CA SER A 174 7.21 -12.13 -15.07
C SER A 174 8.23 -11.30 -15.83
N GLN A 175 7.75 -10.22 -16.46
CA GLN A 175 8.61 -9.22 -17.09
C GLN A 175 9.35 -8.37 -16.06
N TYR A 176 8.69 -8.08 -14.93
CA TYR A 176 9.20 -7.28 -13.83
C TYR A 176 8.71 -7.84 -12.49
N ILE A 177 9.51 -7.68 -11.44
CA ILE A 177 9.05 -7.83 -10.07
C ILE A 177 8.78 -6.44 -9.52
N VAL A 178 7.51 -6.16 -9.22
CA VAL A 178 7.05 -4.85 -8.75
C VAL A 178 6.16 -5.05 -7.53
N PRO A 179 6.74 -5.21 -6.33
CA PRO A 179 5.97 -5.44 -5.12
C PRO A 179 5.28 -4.15 -4.65
N THR A 180 4.06 -3.95 -5.11
CA THR A 180 3.24 -2.76 -4.83
C THR A 180 2.21 -3.00 -3.73
N ASN A 181 1.87 -4.25 -3.45
CA ASN A 181 0.77 -4.56 -2.57
C ASN A 181 1.24 -4.79 -1.14
N THR A 182 0.71 -4.01 -0.21
CA THR A 182 0.88 -4.25 1.23
C THR A 182 0.38 -5.65 1.59
N PRO A 183 1.17 -6.48 2.29
CA PRO A 183 0.76 -7.84 2.62
C PRO A 183 -0.49 -7.89 3.50
N LEU A 184 -1.35 -8.89 3.29
CA LEU A 184 -2.35 -9.29 4.27
C LEU A 184 -1.74 -10.32 5.24
N TYR A 185 -2.13 -10.22 6.50
CA TYR A 185 -1.72 -11.15 7.53
C TYR A 185 -2.94 -11.68 8.31
N LYS A 186 -2.97 -12.99 8.50
CA LYS A 186 -3.93 -13.65 9.40
C LYS A 186 -3.38 -14.99 9.87
N ASP A 187 -3.39 -15.23 11.18
CA ASP A 187 -3.10 -16.53 11.82
C ASP A 187 -1.78 -17.19 11.33
N GLY A 188 -0.68 -16.43 11.32
CA GLY A 188 0.63 -16.89 10.89
C GLY A 188 0.81 -17.00 9.37
N ARG A 189 -0.18 -16.60 8.58
CA ARG A 189 -0.11 -16.58 7.11
C ARG A 189 0.05 -15.18 6.58
N ILE A 190 0.92 -15.03 5.60
CA ILE A 190 1.22 -13.77 4.92
C ILE A 190 0.89 -13.94 3.44
N PHE A 191 -0.03 -13.13 2.95
CA PHE A 191 -0.44 -13.12 1.55
C PHE A 191 0.03 -11.85 0.86
N THR A 192 0.54 -11.96 -0.38
CA THR A 192 0.84 -10.81 -1.23
C THR A 192 0.79 -11.19 -2.72
N ALA A 193 0.88 -10.17 -3.58
CA ALA A 193 0.91 -10.28 -5.04
C ALA A 193 1.78 -9.17 -5.63
N ASN A 194 2.34 -9.40 -6.81
CA ASN A 194 3.33 -8.49 -7.39
C ASN A 194 2.93 -7.82 -8.72
N GLY A 195 1.88 -8.27 -9.39
CA GLY A 195 1.54 -7.79 -10.74
C GLY A 195 2.50 -8.26 -11.84
N TYR A 196 2.27 -7.82 -13.07
CA TYR A 196 3.10 -8.09 -14.26
C TYR A 196 3.34 -9.57 -14.59
N GLY A 197 2.42 -10.46 -14.19
CA GLY A 197 2.51 -11.90 -14.42
C GLY A 197 3.23 -12.68 -13.32
N ALA A 198 3.67 -12.03 -12.26
CA ALA A 198 4.27 -12.71 -11.10
C ALA A 198 3.22 -13.47 -10.26
N GLY A 199 1.98 -12.99 -10.26
CA GLY A 199 0.87 -13.58 -9.53
C GLY A 199 0.93 -13.34 -8.03
N ALA A 200 0.07 -14.08 -7.31
CA ALA A 200 -0.06 -14.03 -5.87
C ALA A 200 0.45 -15.30 -5.19
N PHE A 201 0.84 -15.19 -3.94
CA PHE A 201 1.29 -16.32 -3.14
C PHE A 201 1.01 -16.14 -1.64
N MET A 202 0.96 -17.26 -0.95
CA MET A 202 0.76 -17.36 0.49
C MET A 202 1.97 -18.00 1.15
N LEU A 203 2.48 -17.35 2.17
CA LEU A 203 3.52 -17.87 3.05
C LEU A 203 2.93 -18.28 4.40
N GLN A 204 3.52 -19.28 5.04
CA GLN A 204 3.25 -19.68 6.41
C GLN A 204 4.49 -19.44 7.26
N LEU A 205 4.35 -18.73 8.37
CA LEU A 205 5.37 -18.60 9.39
C LEU A 205 5.64 -19.93 10.11
N ASN A 206 6.89 -20.16 10.50
CA ASN A 206 7.25 -21.15 11.51
C ASN A 206 6.63 -20.77 12.85
N GLU A 207 6.51 -21.71 13.78
CA GLU A 207 5.89 -21.48 15.10
C GLU A 207 6.56 -20.36 15.91
N ASP A 208 7.87 -20.20 15.77
CA ASP A 208 8.68 -19.17 16.42
C ASP A 208 8.85 -17.89 15.57
N ALA A 209 8.17 -17.81 14.43
CA ALA A 209 8.28 -16.74 13.44
C ALA A 209 9.71 -16.46 12.96
N SER A 210 10.62 -17.44 13.04
CA SER A 210 12.01 -17.34 12.58
C SER A 210 12.20 -17.60 11.08
N GLY A 211 11.15 -18.03 10.39
CA GLY A 211 11.19 -18.36 8.97
C GLY A 211 9.80 -18.48 8.35
N VAL A 212 9.78 -18.63 7.04
CA VAL A 212 8.56 -18.81 6.26
C VAL A 212 8.71 -19.94 5.26
N ARG A 213 7.60 -20.56 4.89
CA ARG A 213 7.51 -21.50 3.76
C ARG A 213 6.35 -21.13 2.85
N LEU A 214 6.50 -21.40 1.56
CA LEU A 214 5.44 -21.23 0.58
C LEU A 214 4.33 -22.26 0.82
N LEU A 215 3.08 -21.81 0.88
CA LEU A 215 1.91 -22.69 0.94
C LEU A 215 1.31 -22.95 -0.44
N TRP A 216 1.05 -21.87 -1.17
CA TRP A 216 0.44 -21.94 -2.49
C TRP A 216 0.77 -20.69 -3.33
N ARG A 217 0.59 -20.81 -4.65
CA ARG A 217 0.64 -19.73 -5.64
C ARG A 217 -0.62 -19.73 -6.49
N ASN A 218 -1.01 -18.54 -6.93
CA ASN A 218 -2.04 -18.33 -7.95
C ASN A 218 -1.52 -17.33 -8.98
N LYS A 219 -1.08 -17.84 -10.13
CA LYS A 219 -0.57 -17.00 -11.23
C LYS A 219 -1.68 -16.17 -11.92
N GLY A 220 -2.94 -16.58 -11.81
CA GLY A 220 -4.08 -15.85 -12.39
C GLY A 220 -4.51 -14.64 -11.57
N PHE A 221 -4.26 -14.65 -10.26
CA PHE A 221 -4.53 -13.52 -9.39
C PHE A 221 -3.26 -12.68 -9.26
N ASP A 222 -3.18 -11.61 -10.01
CA ASP A 222 -1.99 -10.82 -10.25
C ASP A 222 -2.25 -9.32 -10.01
N PRO A 223 -2.71 -8.91 -8.81
CA PRO A 223 -2.97 -7.51 -8.49
C PRO A 223 -1.73 -6.63 -8.67
N HIS A 224 -1.92 -5.47 -9.28
CA HIS A 224 -0.91 -4.44 -9.38
C HIS A 224 -1.08 -3.46 -8.20
N HIS A 225 -1.34 -2.18 -8.41
CA HIS A 225 -1.50 -1.22 -7.31
C HIS A 225 -2.94 -1.09 -6.78
N GLY A 226 -3.88 -1.90 -7.25
CA GLY A 226 -5.28 -1.89 -6.79
C GLY A 226 -5.51 -2.53 -5.42
N CYS A 227 -4.52 -3.23 -4.88
CA CYS A 227 -4.60 -4.01 -3.64
C CYS A 227 -5.70 -5.07 -3.61
N PHE A 228 -5.97 -5.59 -2.44
CA PHE A 228 -6.95 -6.65 -2.17
C PHE A 228 -7.43 -6.56 -0.73
N VAL A 229 -8.57 -7.16 -0.45
CA VAL A 229 -9.14 -7.27 0.90
C VAL A 229 -9.48 -8.71 1.24
N LEU A 230 -9.35 -9.06 2.52
CA LEU A 230 -9.76 -10.37 3.05
C LEU A 230 -11.08 -10.23 3.79
N VAL A 231 -12.12 -10.92 3.31
CA VAL A 231 -13.43 -10.97 3.96
C VAL A 231 -13.87 -12.44 4.04
N ASP A 232 -14.19 -12.92 5.24
CA ASP A 232 -14.71 -14.27 5.51
C ASP A 232 -13.93 -15.41 4.82
N GLY A 233 -12.58 -15.32 4.85
CA GLY A 233 -11.71 -16.34 4.27
C GLY A 233 -11.59 -16.28 2.74
N ILE A 234 -12.08 -15.23 2.11
CA ILE A 234 -11.95 -14.98 0.68
C ILE A 234 -11.19 -13.67 0.44
N ILE A 235 -10.21 -13.70 -0.44
CA ILE A 235 -9.46 -12.54 -0.91
C ILE A 235 -10.18 -12.00 -2.14
N TYR A 236 -10.57 -10.72 -2.08
CA TYR A 236 -11.18 -10.00 -3.21
C TYR A 236 -10.21 -8.93 -3.71
N GLY A 237 -10.08 -8.82 -5.02
CA GLY A 237 -9.22 -7.83 -5.67
C GLY A 237 -9.40 -7.83 -7.17
N SER A 238 -8.53 -7.08 -7.86
CA SER A 238 -8.46 -7.12 -9.32
C SER A 238 -7.11 -7.67 -9.77
N SER A 239 -7.11 -8.48 -10.81
CA SER A 239 -5.90 -8.95 -11.48
C SER A 239 -5.49 -7.96 -12.55
N HIS A 240 -4.19 -7.65 -12.63
CA HIS A 240 -3.63 -6.83 -13.70
C HIS A 240 -3.69 -7.57 -15.02
N GLY A 241 -4.26 -6.97 -16.03
CA GLY A 241 -4.36 -7.54 -17.36
C GLY A 241 -3.44 -6.85 -18.36
N ARG A 242 -2.82 -7.61 -19.27
CA ARG A 242 -2.15 -6.99 -20.41
C ARG A 242 -3.14 -6.11 -21.16
N ASN A 243 -2.75 -4.88 -21.50
CA ASN A 243 -3.58 -3.88 -22.18
C ASN A 243 -4.83 -3.45 -21.39
N GLY A 244 -4.82 -3.56 -20.06
CA GLY A 244 -5.91 -3.14 -19.19
C GLY A 244 -7.17 -4.01 -19.30
N LEU A 245 -6.97 -5.25 -19.58
CA LEU A 245 -8.01 -6.28 -19.59
C LEU A 245 -8.02 -7.05 -18.26
N GLY A 246 -7.76 -6.34 -17.16
CA GLY A 246 -7.81 -6.92 -15.83
C GLY A 246 -9.19 -7.49 -15.48
N LYS A 247 -9.26 -8.27 -14.42
CA LYS A 247 -10.48 -8.94 -13.96
C LYS A 247 -10.66 -8.74 -12.47
N TRP A 248 -11.88 -8.50 -12.03
CA TRP A 248 -12.26 -8.64 -10.63
C TRP A 248 -12.33 -10.11 -10.27
N MET A 249 -11.72 -10.47 -9.14
CA MET A 249 -11.53 -11.87 -8.76
C MET A 249 -11.80 -12.08 -7.27
N ALA A 250 -12.17 -13.31 -6.95
CA ALA A 250 -12.19 -13.83 -5.59
C ALA A 250 -11.31 -15.08 -5.51
N VAL A 251 -10.48 -15.18 -4.48
CA VAL A 251 -9.53 -16.26 -4.27
C VAL A 251 -9.68 -16.79 -2.83
N ASP A 252 -9.72 -18.10 -2.70
CA ASP A 252 -9.81 -18.76 -1.40
C ASP A 252 -8.50 -18.60 -0.60
N TRP A 253 -8.61 -18.07 0.62
CA TRP A 253 -7.47 -17.82 1.50
C TRP A 253 -6.64 -19.07 1.82
N ASN A 254 -7.31 -20.22 2.01
CA ASN A 254 -6.65 -21.44 2.45
C ASN A 254 -5.94 -22.18 1.29
N THR A 255 -6.56 -22.16 0.11
CA THR A 255 -6.16 -23.02 -1.01
C THR A 255 -5.55 -22.26 -2.19
N GLY A 256 -5.71 -20.94 -2.25
CA GLY A 256 -5.31 -20.14 -3.40
C GLY A 256 -6.16 -20.34 -4.66
N ARG A 257 -7.25 -21.13 -4.56
CA ARG A 257 -8.11 -21.40 -5.72
C ARG A 257 -8.97 -20.19 -6.06
N THR A 258 -9.02 -19.83 -7.32
CA THR A 258 -9.94 -18.82 -7.84
C THR A 258 -11.37 -19.32 -7.67
N ARG A 259 -12.22 -18.51 -7.04
CA ARG A 259 -13.65 -18.76 -6.84
C ARG A 259 -14.48 -18.20 -7.98
N PHE A 260 -14.17 -16.99 -8.41
CA PHE A 260 -14.67 -16.40 -9.64
C PHE A 260 -13.64 -15.43 -10.23
N GLU A 261 -13.77 -15.18 -11.52
CA GLU A 261 -13.15 -14.07 -12.24
C GLU A 261 -14.18 -13.43 -13.18
N MET A 262 -14.15 -12.11 -13.32
CA MET A 262 -15.15 -11.37 -14.05
C MET A 262 -14.66 -10.01 -14.55
N ASN A 263 -15.00 -9.66 -15.77
CA ASN A 263 -14.90 -8.30 -16.29
C ASN A 263 -16.24 -7.58 -16.10
N TRP A 264 -16.20 -6.42 -15.48
CA TRP A 264 -17.39 -5.59 -15.26
C TRP A 264 -17.74 -4.71 -16.48
N GLY A 265 -17.53 -5.16 -17.67
CA GLY A 265 -17.68 -4.41 -18.90
C GLY A 265 -16.34 -4.08 -19.56
N LYS A 266 -16.40 -3.57 -20.79
CA LYS A 266 -15.21 -3.35 -21.61
C LYS A 266 -14.26 -2.32 -20.99
N GLY A 267 -13.11 -2.79 -20.50
CA GLY A 267 -12.06 -1.98 -19.87
C GLY A 267 -12.36 -1.51 -18.44
N VAL A 268 -13.20 -2.24 -17.70
CA VAL A 268 -13.54 -2.00 -16.28
C VAL A 268 -13.25 -3.29 -15.49
N GLY A 269 -12.01 -3.68 -15.40
CA GLY A 269 -11.65 -4.96 -14.77
C GLY A 269 -10.50 -4.86 -13.76
N GLU A 270 -10.00 -3.66 -13.52
CA GLU A 270 -8.78 -3.44 -12.76
C GLU A 270 -8.89 -2.16 -11.94
N GLY A 271 -8.42 -2.20 -10.69
CA GLY A 271 -8.42 -1.04 -9.80
C GLY A 271 -8.45 -1.42 -8.33
N SER A 272 -8.73 -0.45 -7.48
CA SER A 272 -8.69 -0.62 -6.03
C SER A 272 -10.00 -1.16 -5.46
N VAL A 273 -9.88 -1.89 -4.33
CA VAL A 273 -11.02 -2.43 -3.58
C VAL A 273 -10.89 -2.13 -2.10
N ILE A 274 -11.99 -1.71 -1.48
CA ILE A 274 -12.16 -1.66 -0.03
C ILE A 274 -13.44 -2.38 0.37
N ALA A 275 -13.53 -2.82 1.62
CA ALA A 275 -14.69 -3.53 2.13
C ALA A 275 -15.30 -2.81 3.34
N ALA A 276 -16.62 -2.70 3.37
CA ALA A 276 -17.38 -2.18 4.51
C ALA A 276 -18.81 -2.72 4.50
N ASP A 277 -19.35 -3.06 5.68
CA ASP A 277 -20.75 -3.44 5.89
C ASP A 277 -21.26 -4.56 4.93
N GLY A 278 -20.44 -5.59 4.69
CA GLY A 278 -20.77 -6.71 3.78
C GLY A 278 -20.74 -6.36 2.30
N MET A 279 -20.19 -5.22 1.95
CA MET A 279 -20.05 -4.72 0.59
C MET A 279 -18.58 -4.49 0.23
N LEU A 280 -18.26 -4.63 -1.05
CA LEU A 280 -17.01 -4.19 -1.67
C LEU A 280 -17.28 -2.90 -2.45
N TYR A 281 -16.38 -1.96 -2.37
CA TYR A 281 -16.34 -0.76 -3.19
C TYR A 281 -15.16 -0.91 -4.16
N CYS A 282 -15.50 -1.19 -5.42
CA CYS A 282 -14.54 -1.47 -6.49
C CYS A 282 -14.34 -0.22 -7.33
N SER A 283 -13.17 0.41 -7.26
CA SER A 283 -12.85 1.62 -8.00
C SER A 283 -11.97 1.29 -9.20
N ASP A 284 -12.51 1.45 -10.41
CA ASP A 284 -11.76 1.21 -11.63
C ASP A 284 -10.73 2.30 -11.92
N GLU A 285 -9.51 1.90 -12.27
CA GLU A 285 -8.39 2.83 -12.46
C GLU A 285 -8.35 3.55 -13.81
N ARG A 286 -9.17 3.13 -14.79
CA ARG A 286 -9.11 3.65 -16.15
C ARG A 286 -10.25 4.58 -16.51
N ARG A 287 -11.46 4.24 -16.12
CA ARG A 287 -12.68 4.95 -16.49
C ARG A 287 -13.35 5.66 -15.34
N GLY A 288 -12.79 5.49 -14.12
CA GLY A 288 -13.31 6.11 -12.91
C GLY A 288 -14.68 5.58 -12.52
N MET A 289 -14.98 4.32 -12.83
CA MET A 289 -16.20 3.66 -12.36
C MET A 289 -16.01 3.21 -10.91
N VAL A 290 -16.97 3.49 -10.07
CA VAL A 290 -17.02 3.00 -8.69
C VAL A 290 -18.23 2.11 -8.52
N GLY A 291 -18.02 0.81 -8.30
CA GLY A 291 -19.07 -0.18 -8.11
C GLY A 291 -19.27 -0.55 -6.67
N LEU A 292 -20.52 -0.66 -6.26
CA LEU A 292 -20.96 -1.28 -5.03
C LEU A 292 -21.29 -2.74 -5.32
N VAL A 293 -20.49 -3.66 -4.75
CA VAL A 293 -20.60 -5.10 -5.01
C VAL A 293 -20.84 -5.80 -3.68
N ARG A 294 -21.85 -6.67 -3.61
CA ARG A 294 -22.11 -7.47 -2.43
C ARG A 294 -21.00 -8.50 -2.25
N VAL A 295 -20.50 -8.66 -1.02
CA VAL A 295 -19.58 -9.75 -0.69
C VAL A 295 -20.24 -11.09 -1.02
N ASN A 296 -19.70 -11.79 -2.02
CA ASN A 296 -20.20 -13.08 -2.49
C ASN A 296 -19.03 -13.91 -3.05
N PRO A 297 -18.73 -15.08 -2.47
CA PRO A 297 -17.60 -15.90 -2.91
C PRO A 297 -17.81 -16.59 -4.26
N ALA A 298 -19.02 -16.62 -4.78
CA ALA A 298 -19.36 -17.37 -6.00
C ALA A 298 -19.48 -16.48 -7.24
N LYS A 299 -19.69 -15.18 -7.08
CA LYS A 299 -19.90 -14.25 -8.20
C LYS A 299 -19.61 -12.80 -7.84
N PHE A 300 -19.34 -11.99 -8.83
CA PHE A 300 -19.30 -10.53 -8.72
C PHE A 300 -20.75 -9.99 -8.71
N ASP A 301 -21.29 -9.76 -7.53
CA ASP A 301 -22.68 -9.39 -7.31
C ASP A 301 -22.84 -7.86 -7.28
N LEU A 302 -22.79 -7.24 -8.47
CA LEU A 302 -22.89 -5.78 -8.64
C LEU A 302 -24.28 -5.28 -8.25
N VAL A 303 -24.36 -4.39 -7.28
CA VAL A 303 -25.59 -3.78 -6.76
C VAL A 303 -25.87 -2.46 -7.46
N SER A 304 -24.87 -1.60 -7.53
CA SER A 304 -24.97 -0.28 -8.17
C SER A 304 -23.59 0.24 -8.54
N PHE A 305 -23.55 1.29 -9.34
CA PHE A 305 -22.31 1.97 -9.71
C PHE A 305 -22.56 3.43 -10.07
N PHE A 306 -21.48 4.20 -9.99
CA PHE A 306 -21.45 5.57 -10.52
C PHE A 306 -20.10 5.85 -11.18
N ARG A 307 -20.00 6.94 -11.92
CA ARG A 307 -18.76 7.39 -12.55
C ARG A 307 -18.23 8.65 -11.88
N ILE A 308 -16.95 8.68 -11.60
CA ILE A 308 -16.22 9.89 -11.16
C ILE A 308 -16.12 10.82 -12.39
N THR A 309 -16.55 12.08 -12.22
CA THR A 309 -16.62 13.07 -13.30
C THR A 309 -15.73 14.28 -13.07
N ARG A 310 -15.04 14.35 -11.93
CA ARG A 310 -14.17 15.47 -11.54
C ARG A 310 -12.75 15.00 -11.35
N GLY A 311 -11.80 15.92 -11.48
CA GLY A 311 -10.37 15.65 -11.40
C GLY A 311 -9.78 15.20 -12.74
N GLU A 312 -8.50 14.95 -12.74
CA GLU A 312 -7.71 14.61 -13.91
C GLU A 312 -6.61 13.61 -13.58
N GLY A 313 -6.01 12.98 -14.60
CA GLY A 313 -4.99 11.95 -14.43
C GLY A 313 -5.57 10.55 -14.24
N ALA A 314 -4.80 9.65 -13.63
CA ALA A 314 -5.18 8.27 -13.37
C ALA A 314 -6.03 8.12 -12.09
N PHE A 315 -6.91 7.12 -12.05
CA PHE A 315 -7.76 6.83 -10.89
C PHE A 315 -7.07 5.83 -9.94
N TRP A 316 -5.88 6.16 -9.47
CA TRP A 316 -5.06 5.25 -8.65
C TRP A 316 -5.23 5.41 -7.14
N ALA A 317 -5.82 6.51 -6.68
CA ALA A 317 -6.05 6.71 -5.27
C ALA A 317 -7.11 5.74 -4.73
N HIS A 318 -6.77 5.04 -3.64
CA HIS A 318 -7.72 4.17 -2.97
C HIS A 318 -8.83 4.98 -2.32
N PRO A 319 -10.10 4.60 -2.46
CA PRO A 319 -11.19 5.25 -1.76
C PRO A 319 -11.12 4.98 -0.26
N VAL A 320 -11.71 5.88 0.53
CA VAL A 320 -11.78 5.77 2.00
C VAL A 320 -13.22 5.95 2.45
N ILE A 321 -13.68 5.10 3.38
CA ILE A 321 -14.99 5.23 4.02
C ILE A 321 -14.80 5.71 5.45
N HIS A 322 -15.48 6.80 5.81
CA HIS A 322 -15.53 7.30 7.18
C HIS A 322 -16.91 7.83 7.51
N ARG A 323 -17.55 7.32 8.58
CA ARG A 323 -18.85 7.77 9.09
C ARG A 323 -19.94 7.89 8.02
N GLY A 324 -20.07 6.89 7.14
CA GLY A 324 -21.07 6.85 6.08
C GLY A 324 -20.79 7.78 4.89
N ILE A 325 -19.57 8.29 4.78
CA ILE A 325 -19.08 9.05 3.64
C ILE A 325 -18.00 8.25 2.93
N LEU A 326 -18.12 8.12 1.62
CA LEU A 326 -17.08 7.60 0.73
C LEU A 326 -16.28 8.78 0.17
N TYR A 327 -15.01 8.83 0.49
CA TYR A 327 -14.06 9.81 -0.04
C TYR A 327 -13.32 9.20 -1.22
N VAL A 328 -13.31 9.89 -2.35
CA VAL A 328 -12.60 9.48 -3.57
C VAL A 328 -11.74 10.65 -4.02
N ARG A 329 -10.45 10.39 -4.23
CA ARG A 329 -9.52 11.36 -4.83
C ARG A 329 -9.29 10.98 -6.29
N HIS A 330 -9.31 11.98 -7.19
CA HIS A 330 -8.87 11.84 -8.56
C HIS A 330 -8.04 13.07 -8.93
N GLY A 331 -6.71 12.87 -9.02
CA GLY A 331 -5.77 13.96 -9.26
C GLY A 331 -5.93 15.12 -8.28
N ASN A 332 -6.34 16.26 -8.78
CA ASN A 332 -6.55 17.52 -8.05
C ASN A 332 -7.92 17.63 -7.37
N ALA A 333 -8.82 16.66 -7.52
CA ALA A 333 -10.15 16.67 -6.92
C ALA A 333 -10.29 15.64 -5.79
N LEU A 334 -10.81 16.08 -4.64
CA LEU A 334 -11.27 15.22 -3.54
C LEU A 334 -12.79 15.34 -3.44
N MET A 335 -13.48 14.22 -3.58
CA MET A 335 -14.94 14.11 -3.59
C MET A 335 -15.42 13.33 -2.38
N ALA A 336 -16.56 13.74 -1.82
CA ALA A 336 -17.21 13.09 -0.69
C ALA A 336 -18.64 12.70 -1.09
N TYR A 337 -18.96 11.42 -1.02
CA TYR A 337 -20.27 10.87 -1.36
C TYR A 337 -20.93 10.30 -0.11
N LYS A 338 -22.15 10.72 0.19
CA LYS A 338 -22.94 10.10 1.26
C LYS A 338 -23.39 8.72 0.79
N ILE A 339 -23.01 7.66 1.51
CA ILE A 339 -23.30 6.25 1.16
C ILE A 339 -24.25 5.58 2.15
N LYS A 340 -24.58 6.27 3.24
CA LYS A 340 -25.57 5.83 4.23
C LYS A 340 -26.61 6.94 4.42
N GLY A 341 -27.88 6.54 4.36
CA GLY A 341 -29.02 7.42 4.57
C GLY A 341 -29.18 7.86 6.02
#